data_0af4a30f0b897251251b8f7120729185
#
_entry.id   0af4a30f0b897251251b8f7120729185
#
_cell.length_a   1.000
_cell.length_b   1.000
_cell.length_c   1.000
_cell.angle_alpha   90.00
_cell.angle_beta   90.00
_cell.angle_gamma   90.00
#
_symmetry.space_group_name_H-M   'P 1'
#
loop_
_entity.id
_entity.type
_entity.pdbx_description
1 polymer ?
#
loop_
_entity_poly.entity_id
_entity_poly.type
_entity_poly.pdbx_seq_one_letter_code
_entity_poly.pdbx_strand_id
1 'polypeptide(L)'
;AGLEWKTLPSQYRHARDFARAQKADLFLACQYLSNEDADTHTMVATVSRRILPGKPRQCFSLALLILPLLEHGGYAITELTLPGETPRYSFVSAVDGVLVSDLVGSGEEVREARDTFLSINTEPEQGWTRYEPVAFSAGDQNQALPLSTLTGSGKHPAAARLNPVSRGAQFITVSLIIALLGAAWYGWQYYERWKTEQAA
;
A
#
# COMPACT_ATOMS: atom_id res chain seq x y z
N ALA A 1 6.71 -4.79 -0.57
CA ALA A 1 7.84 -4.28 -1.34
C ALA A 1 7.76 -4.81 -2.78
N GLY A 2 8.41 -4.10 -3.73
CA GLY A 2 8.39 -4.46 -5.14
C GLY A 2 7.03 -4.24 -5.80
N LEU A 3 6.32 -3.19 -5.42
CA LEU A 3 5.05 -2.83 -6.03
C LEU A 3 5.30 -1.96 -7.27
N GLU A 4 4.52 -2.20 -8.32
CA GLU A 4 4.49 -1.33 -9.49
C GLU A 4 3.60 -0.12 -9.19
N TRP A 5 4.21 1.05 -9.13
CA TRP A 5 3.55 2.31 -8.85
C TRP A 5 3.25 3.06 -10.16
N LYS A 6 2.03 3.55 -10.29
CA LYS A 6 1.57 4.31 -11.47
C LYS A 6 0.91 5.59 -11.01
N THR A 7 1.17 6.68 -11.72
CA THR A 7 0.39 7.90 -11.53
C THR A 7 -1.07 7.63 -11.89
N LEU A 8 -2.00 8.08 -11.05
CA LEU A 8 -3.44 7.92 -11.30
C LEU A 8 -3.82 8.68 -12.57
N PRO A 9 -4.28 7.99 -13.63
CA PRO A 9 -4.67 8.68 -14.87
C PRO A 9 -5.87 9.61 -14.63
N SER A 10 -5.88 10.77 -15.29
CA SER A 10 -6.90 11.83 -15.12
C SER A 10 -8.35 11.39 -15.35
N GLN A 11 -8.54 10.32 -16.12
CA GLN A 11 -9.86 9.72 -16.36
C GLN A 11 -10.46 9.04 -15.12
N TYR A 12 -9.67 8.78 -14.08
CA TYR A 12 -10.14 8.16 -12.84
C TYR A 12 -10.12 9.18 -11.69
N ARG A 13 -11.28 9.39 -11.09
CA ARG A 13 -11.41 10.27 -9.93
C ARG A 13 -10.84 9.65 -8.64
N HIS A 14 -10.88 8.32 -8.54
CA HIS A 14 -10.44 7.62 -7.34
C HIS A 14 -9.54 6.42 -7.68
N ALA A 15 -8.50 6.23 -6.89
CA ALA A 15 -7.56 5.11 -7.00
C ALA A 15 -8.24 3.74 -7.02
N ARG A 16 -9.36 3.58 -6.29
CA ARG A 16 -10.16 2.35 -6.28
C ARG A 16 -10.75 2.02 -7.65
N ASP A 17 -11.21 3.01 -8.39
CA ASP A 17 -11.84 2.78 -9.69
C ASP A 17 -10.79 2.39 -10.73
N PHE A 18 -9.60 3.00 -10.66
CA PHE A 18 -8.44 2.56 -11.41
C PHE A 18 -8.05 1.11 -11.07
N ALA A 19 -7.93 0.77 -9.79
CA ALA A 19 -7.59 -0.58 -9.36
C ALA A 19 -8.64 -1.62 -9.81
N ARG A 20 -9.92 -1.24 -9.84
CA ARG A 20 -11.00 -2.08 -10.39
C ARG A 20 -10.86 -2.32 -11.89
N ALA A 21 -10.53 -1.27 -12.65
CA ALA A 21 -10.26 -1.38 -14.09
C ALA A 21 -9.06 -2.30 -14.38
N GLN A 22 -8.05 -2.30 -13.51
CA GLN A 22 -6.90 -3.20 -13.58
C GLN A 22 -7.20 -4.63 -13.06
N LYS A 23 -8.45 -4.92 -12.67
CA LYS A 23 -8.87 -6.22 -12.09
C LYS A 23 -8.03 -6.63 -10.85
N ALA A 24 -7.55 -5.64 -10.09
CA ALA A 24 -6.80 -5.87 -8.87
C ALA A 24 -7.73 -6.23 -7.70
N ASP A 25 -7.21 -6.98 -6.73
CA ASP A 25 -7.93 -7.32 -5.50
C ASP A 25 -7.70 -6.30 -4.40
N LEU A 26 -6.49 -5.75 -4.36
CA LEU A 26 -6.03 -4.77 -3.38
C LEU A 26 -5.36 -3.58 -4.08
N PHE A 27 -5.38 -2.43 -3.45
CA PHE A 27 -4.69 -1.25 -3.92
C PHE A 27 -4.15 -0.41 -2.77
N LEU A 28 -3.17 0.41 -3.12
CA LEU A 28 -2.64 1.50 -2.31
C LEU A 28 -2.70 2.79 -3.11
N ALA A 29 -2.81 3.91 -2.40
CA ALA A 29 -2.65 5.22 -2.99
C ALA A 29 -1.84 6.09 -2.04
N CYS A 30 -0.85 6.81 -2.57
CA CYS A 30 -0.15 7.86 -1.87
C CYS A 30 -0.23 9.15 -2.69
N GLN A 31 -0.33 10.26 -1.99
CA GLN A 31 -0.31 11.59 -2.59
C GLN A 31 1.07 12.20 -2.45
N TYR A 32 1.51 12.91 -3.46
CA TYR A 32 2.72 13.71 -3.42
C TYR A 32 2.47 15.07 -4.10
N LEU A 33 3.19 16.06 -3.65
CA LEU A 33 3.18 17.38 -4.27
C LEU A 33 4.22 17.41 -5.38
N SER A 34 3.82 17.79 -6.58
CA SER A 34 4.75 18.00 -7.68
C SER A 34 5.47 19.34 -7.48
N ASN A 35 6.80 19.34 -7.63
CA ASN A 35 7.59 20.55 -7.55
C ASN A 35 7.46 21.43 -8.82
N GLU A 36 6.97 20.88 -9.94
CA GLU A 36 6.88 21.57 -11.22
C GLU A 36 5.61 22.42 -11.35
N ASP A 37 4.48 21.93 -10.89
CA ASP A 37 3.15 22.53 -11.08
C ASP A 37 2.44 22.88 -9.76
N ALA A 38 3.03 22.56 -8.61
CA ALA A 38 2.45 22.67 -7.27
C ALA A 38 1.11 21.92 -7.11
N ASP A 39 0.82 20.98 -8.04
CA ASP A 39 -0.38 20.16 -7.99
C ASP A 39 -0.14 18.88 -7.18
N THR A 40 -1.21 18.40 -6.54
CA THR A 40 -1.17 17.15 -5.80
C THR A 40 -1.48 15.98 -6.73
N HIS A 41 -0.47 15.16 -6.97
CA HIS A 41 -0.61 13.94 -7.75
C HIS A 41 -0.83 12.73 -6.85
N THR A 42 -1.47 11.71 -7.38
CA THR A 42 -1.72 10.45 -6.68
C THR A 42 -1.01 9.31 -7.41
N MET A 43 -0.12 8.62 -6.71
CA MET A 43 0.42 7.34 -7.16
C MET A 43 -0.43 6.19 -6.62
N VAL A 44 -0.65 5.19 -7.47
CA VAL A 44 -1.44 4.00 -7.13
C VAL A 44 -0.63 2.76 -7.41
N ALA A 45 -0.57 1.87 -6.44
CA ALA A 45 -0.08 0.50 -6.64
C ALA A 45 -1.25 -0.48 -6.54
N THR A 46 -1.23 -1.50 -7.38
CA THR A 46 -2.28 -2.52 -7.45
C THR A 46 -1.68 -3.90 -7.22
N VAL A 47 -2.42 -4.76 -6.50
CA VAL A 47 -1.96 -6.10 -6.12
C VAL A 47 -3.07 -7.13 -6.34
N SER A 48 -2.72 -8.26 -6.94
CA SER A 48 -3.58 -9.43 -6.95
C SER A 48 -3.34 -10.28 -5.69
N ARG A 49 -4.42 -10.72 -5.04
CA ARG A 49 -4.31 -11.65 -3.89
C ARG A 49 -3.68 -12.99 -4.24
N ARG A 50 -3.65 -13.35 -5.52
CA ARG A 50 -3.05 -14.62 -5.98
C ARG A 50 -1.56 -14.70 -5.76
N ILE A 51 -0.87 -13.53 -5.73
CA ILE A 51 0.58 -13.46 -5.51
C ILE A 51 0.96 -13.37 -4.02
N LEU A 52 -0.03 -13.22 -3.13
CA LEU A 52 0.23 -13.12 -1.70
C LEU A 52 0.24 -14.51 -1.06
N PRO A 53 1.30 -14.89 -0.34
CA PRO A 53 1.36 -16.16 0.37
C PRO A 53 0.34 -16.18 1.51
N GLY A 54 -0.37 -17.28 1.63
CA GLY A 54 -1.45 -17.41 2.61
C GLY A 54 -2.68 -16.55 2.24
N LYS A 55 -3.52 -16.26 3.20
CA LYS A 55 -4.64 -15.30 3.06
C LYS A 55 -4.51 -14.25 4.16
N PRO A 56 -3.55 -13.34 4.08
CA PRO A 56 -3.31 -12.38 5.16
C PRO A 56 -4.55 -11.50 5.33
N ARG A 57 -4.92 -11.25 6.60
CA ARG A 57 -6.03 -10.35 6.93
C ARG A 57 -5.69 -8.89 6.63
N GLN A 58 -4.42 -8.55 6.76
CA GLN A 58 -3.90 -7.21 6.50
C GLN A 58 -2.55 -7.32 5.79
N CYS A 59 -2.32 -6.44 4.82
CA CYS A 59 -1.06 -6.28 4.12
C CYS A 59 -0.64 -4.82 4.19
N PHE A 60 0.66 -4.58 4.30
CA PHE A 60 1.24 -3.25 4.32
C PHE A 60 2.32 -3.13 3.26
N SER A 61 2.47 -1.94 2.69
CA SER A 61 3.57 -1.62 1.79
C SER A 61 4.81 -1.28 2.60
N LEU A 62 5.90 -2.01 2.36
CA LEU A 62 7.19 -1.70 2.96
C LEU A 62 7.69 -0.33 2.49
N ALA A 63 7.50 0.02 1.23
CA ALA A 63 7.88 1.32 0.69
C ALA A 63 7.21 2.48 1.46
N LEU A 64 5.90 2.40 1.73
CA LEU A 64 5.20 3.44 2.49
C LEU A 64 5.48 3.41 4.00
N LEU A 65 6.05 2.33 4.53
CA LEU A 65 6.59 2.31 5.90
C LEU A 65 7.95 3.00 5.98
N ILE A 66 8.76 2.90 4.93
CA ILE A 66 10.10 3.48 4.84
C ILE A 66 10.04 4.96 4.42
N LEU A 67 9.13 5.32 3.52
CA LEU A 67 9.04 6.67 2.94
C LEU A 67 9.15 7.82 3.96
N PRO A 68 8.48 7.79 5.13
CA PRO A 68 8.61 8.84 6.14
C PRO A 68 10.02 8.95 6.76
N LEU A 69 10.86 7.92 6.62
CA LEU A 69 12.24 7.94 7.11
C LEU A 69 13.20 8.61 6.10
N LEU A 70 12.72 8.87 4.88
CA LEU A 70 13.48 9.46 3.77
C LEU A 70 12.99 10.90 3.44
N GLU A 71 12.61 11.67 4.45
CA GLU A 71 11.93 12.98 4.32
C GLU A 71 12.58 13.93 3.31
N HIS A 72 13.91 14.03 3.34
CA HIS A 72 14.66 14.95 2.46
C HIS A 72 15.21 14.25 1.22
N GLY A 73 14.96 12.98 1.07
CA GLY A 73 15.48 12.16 0.00
C GLY A 73 16.55 11.18 0.48
N GLY A 74 16.63 10.06 -0.24
CA GLY A 74 17.56 9.00 0.07
C GLY A 74 17.02 7.62 -0.30
N TYR A 75 17.60 6.61 0.31
CA TYR A 75 17.19 5.24 0.05
C TYR A 75 17.36 4.32 1.26
N ALA A 76 16.64 3.21 1.23
CA ALA A 76 16.75 2.14 2.20
C ALA A 76 16.86 0.80 1.50
N ILE A 77 17.84 0.00 1.90
CA ILE A 77 18.00 -1.40 1.52
C ILE A 77 17.67 -2.25 2.76
N THR A 78 16.71 -3.16 2.63
CA THR A 78 16.29 -4.04 3.73
C THR A 78 16.37 -5.49 3.28
N GLU A 79 16.99 -6.33 4.08
CA GLU A 79 17.04 -7.76 3.83
C GLU A 79 15.67 -8.41 4.09
N LEU A 80 15.19 -9.19 3.10
CA LEU A 80 13.90 -9.90 3.13
C LEU A 80 14.10 -11.43 3.16
N THR A 81 15.30 -11.90 3.48
CA THR A 81 15.64 -13.32 3.43
C THR A 81 14.89 -14.11 4.49
N LEU A 82 14.23 -15.18 4.05
CA LEU A 82 13.68 -16.19 4.93
C LEU A 82 14.71 -17.28 5.21
N PRO A 83 14.68 -17.93 6.39
CA PRO A 83 15.61 -19.00 6.71
C PRO A 83 15.63 -20.11 5.65
N GLY A 84 16.79 -20.39 5.06
CA GLY A 84 16.98 -21.42 4.04
C GLY A 84 16.71 -20.95 2.60
N GLU A 85 16.36 -19.69 2.38
CA GLU A 85 16.18 -19.12 1.05
C GLU A 85 17.40 -18.31 0.59
N THR A 86 17.50 -18.10 -0.72
CA THR A 86 18.50 -17.19 -1.30
C THR A 86 18.26 -15.76 -0.82
N PRO A 87 19.31 -15.03 -0.41
CA PRO A 87 19.16 -13.65 0.04
C PRO A 87 18.45 -12.77 -0.99
N ARG A 88 17.39 -12.12 -0.56
CA ARG A 88 16.66 -11.10 -1.33
C ARG A 88 16.63 -9.80 -0.55
N TYR A 89 16.58 -8.71 -1.28
CA TYR A 89 16.62 -7.38 -0.70
C TYR A 89 15.51 -6.50 -1.29
N SER A 90 14.97 -5.62 -0.49
CA SER A 90 14.12 -4.54 -0.94
C SER A 90 14.96 -3.28 -1.08
N PHE A 91 14.78 -2.55 -2.16
CA PHE A 91 15.31 -1.22 -2.38
C PHE A 91 14.16 -0.23 -2.50
N VAL A 92 14.13 0.75 -1.63
CA VAL A 92 13.15 1.84 -1.64
C VAL A 92 13.91 3.14 -1.69
N SER A 93 13.59 4.01 -2.65
CA SER A 93 14.20 5.33 -2.75
C SER A 93 13.17 6.43 -2.90
N ALA A 94 13.51 7.62 -2.41
CA ALA A 94 12.68 8.81 -2.47
C ALA A 94 13.52 10.06 -2.74
N VAL A 95 12.92 11.05 -3.39
CA VAL A 95 13.45 12.40 -3.58
C VAL A 95 12.36 13.37 -3.15
N ASP A 96 12.66 14.30 -2.27
CA ASP A 96 11.72 15.30 -1.74
C ASP A 96 10.39 14.68 -1.23
N GLY A 97 10.49 13.54 -0.56
CA GLY A 97 9.32 12.81 -0.04
C GLY A 97 8.51 12.06 -1.11
N VAL A 98 8.93 12.09 -2.37
CA VAL A 98 8.28 11.36 -3.48
C VAL A 98 8.96 10.01 -3.67
N LEU A 99 8.18 8.94 -3.69
CA LEU A 99 8.67 7.59 -3.95
C LEU A 99 9.16 7.47 -5.41
N VAL A 100 10.45 7.17 -5.58
CA VAL A 100 11.09 6.99 -6.89
C VAL A 100 11.21 5.52 -7.26
N SER A 101 11.56 4.66 -6.30
CA SER A 101 11.72 3.22 -6.56
C SER A 101 11.17 2.37 -5.41
N ASP A 102 10.59 1.22 -5.77
CA ASP A 102 10.16 0.16 -4.85
C ASP A 102 10.48 -1.19 -5.54
N LEU A 103 11.69 -1.69 -5.36
CA LEU A 103 12.22 -2.89 -6.00
C LEU A 103 12.43 -4.01 -4.98
N VAL A 104 12.23 -5.26 -5.40
CA VAL A 104 12.69 -6.45 -4.68
C VAL A 104 13.52 -7.32 -5.63
N GLY A 105 14.76 -7.59 -5.26
CA GLY A 105 15.68 -8.31 -6.12
C GLY A 105 16.81 -9.01 -5.37
N SER A 106 17.74 -9.54 -6.14
CA SER A 106 19.04 -10.03 -5.67
C SER A 106 19.90 -8.87 -5.18
N GLY A 107 21.02 -9.19 -4.51
CA GLY A 107 21.95 -8.16 -4.09
C GLY A 107 22.60 -7.39 -5.25
N GLU A 108 22.74 -8.00 -6.43
CA GLU A 108 23.27 -7.35 -7.63
C GLU A 108 22.26 -6.37 -8.23
N GLU A 109 21.02 -6.79 -8.44
CA GLU A 109 19.93 -5.94 -8.95
C GLU A 109 19.71 -4.71 -8.04
N VAL A 110 19.79 -4.89 -6.73
CA VAL A 110 19.63 -3.79 -5.77
C VAL A 110 20.84 -2.84 -5.78
N ARG A 111 22.07 -3.32 -5.98
CA ARG A 111 23.24 -2.44 -6.17
C ARG A 111 23.10 -1.61 -7.43
N GLU A 112 22.70 -2.20 -8.54
CA GLU A 112 22.49 -1.53 -9.81
C GLU A 112 21.41 -0.44 -9.68
N ALA A 113 20.28 -0.77 -9.02
CA ALA A 113 19.22 0.19 -8.77
C ALA A 113 19.66 1.36 -7.89
N ARG A 114 20.44 1.11 -6.83
CA ARG A 114 21.04 2.14 -5.98
C ARG A 114 21.98 3.04 -6.76
N ASP A 115 22.91 2.45 -7.51
CA ASP A 115 23.91 3.19 -8.27
C ASP A 115 23.25 4.03 -9.38
N THR A 116 22.20 3.50 -10.00
CA THR A 116 21.36 4.25 -10.94
C THR A 116 20.69 5.43 -10.24
N PHE A 117 20.03 5.20 -9.08
CA PHE A 117 19.39 6.26 -8.31
C PHE A 117 20.37 7.39 -7.96
N LEU A 118 21.57 7.06 -7.48
CA LEU A 118 22.58 8.05 -7.12
C LEU A 118 23.17 8.77 -8.33
N SER A 119 23.16 8.16 -9.51
CA SER A 119 23.70 8.78 -10.73
C SER A 119 22.75 9.77 -11.39
N ILE A 120 21.45 9.57 -11.28
CA ILE A 120 20.43 10.38 -11.98
C ILE A 120 19.82 11.47 -11.11
N ASN A 121 19.94 11.37 -9.78
CA ASN A 121 19.36 12.35 -8.86
C ASN A 121 20.46 13.21 -8.22
N THR A 122 20.16 14.49 -8.05
CA THR A 122 21.05 15.41 -7.36
C THR A 122 20.95 15.23 -5.85
N GLU A 123 22.10 15.09 -5.20
CA GLU A 123 22.17 14.99 -3.74
C GLU A 123 21.63 16.27 -3.09
N PRO A 124 20.70 16.18 -2.14
CA PRO A 124 20.22 17.35 -1.41
C PRO A 124 21.32 17.96 -0.54
N GLU A 125 21.18 19.25 -0.17
CA GLU A 125 22.17 19.98 0.65
C GLU A 125 22.48 19.28 1.99
N GLN A 126 21.48 18.59 2.56
CA GLN A 126 21.62 17.82 3.81
C GLN A 126 22.30 16.46 3.60
N GLY A 127 22.57 16.07 2.34
CA GLY A 127 23.02 14.75 1.97
C GLY A 127 21.89 13.73 1.88
N TRP A 128 22.18 12.59 1.29
CA TRP A 128 21.22 11.47 1.21
C TRP A 128 21.05 10.79 2.56
N THR A 129 19.81 10.55 2.97
CA THR A 129 19.51 9.58 4.04
C THR A 129 19.73 8.17 3.51
N ARG A 130 20.60 7.38 4.16
CA ARG A 130 21.03 6.06 3.71
C ARG A 130 20.81 5.01 4.78
N TYR A 131 20.01 4.00 4.47
CA TYR A 131 19.84 2.82 5.31
C TYR A 131 20.31 1.61 4.51
N GLU A 132 21.46 1.03 4.91
CA GLU A 132 22.06 -0.11 4.20
C GLU A 132 22.50 -1.21 5.17
N PRO A 133 22.29 -2.49 4.83
CA PRO A 133 22.98 -3.59 5.49
C PRO A 133 24.48 -3.51 5.22
N VAL A 134 25.29 -4.04 6.14
CA VAL A 134 26.76 -4.06 6.03
C VAL A 134 27.25 -4.61 4.68
N ALA A 135 26.54 -5.59 4.10
CA ALA A 135 26.87 -6.18 2.79
C ALA A 135 26.81 -5.19 1.60
N PHE A 136 26.20 -4.03 1.76
CA PHE A 136 26.06 -3.02 0.70
C PHE A 136 26.95 -1.80 0.91
N SER A 137 27.52 -1.66 2.08
CA SER A 137 28.19 -0.44 2.49
C SER A 137 29.69 -0.51 2.33
N ALA A 138 30.28 0.61 1.92
CA ALA A 138 31.71 0.78 1.79
C ALA A 138 32.37 1.54 2.98
N GLY A 139 31.63 1.87 4.05
CA GLY A 139 32.14 2.71 5.14
C GLY A 139 31.46 2.47 6.51
N ASP A 140 32.03 3.08 7.54
CA ASP A 140 31.63 2.90 8.95
C ASP A 140 30.30 3.57 9.37
N GLN A 141 29.65 4.33 8.50
CA GLN A 141 28.41 5.09 8.82
C GLN A 141 27.14 4.36 8.38
N ASN A 142 27.07 3.08 8.67
CA ASN A 142 25.93 2.29 8.20
C ASN A 142 24.84 2.19 9.23
N GLN A 143 23.69 2.73 8.92
CA GLN A 143 22.48 2.54 9.68
C GLN A 143 21.65 1.44 8.98
N ALA A 144 21.80 0.20 9.44
CA ALA A 144 20.93 -0.88 8.98
C ALA A 144 19.48 -0.63 9.46
N LEU A 145 18.51 -0.81 8.57
CA LEU A 145 17.10 -0.75 8.90
C LEU A 145 16.52 -2.18 8.93
N PRO A 146 16.54 -2.86 10.08
CA PRO A 146 16.00 -4.22 10.15
C PRO A 146 14.48 -4.21 10.02
N LEU A 147 13.95 -5.20 9.32
CA LEU A 147 12.51 -5.33 9.09
C LEU A 147 11.71 -5.35 10.41
N SER A 148 12.28 -5.89 11.47
CA SER A 148 11.68 -5.90 12.82
C SER A 148 11.39 -4.49 13.37
N THR A 149 12.21 -3.51 13.06
CA THR A 149 12.00 -2.10 13.47
C THR A 149 10.76 -1.53 12.78
N LEU A 150 10.55 -1.86 11.52
CA LEU A 150 9.40 -1.40 10.73
C LEU A 150 8.09 -2.12 11.10
N THR A 151 8.18 -3.38 11.54
CA THR A 151 7.01 -4.22 11.84
C THR A 151 6.69 -4.31 13.33
N GLY A 152 7.66 -4.00 14.21
CA GLY A 152 7.56 -4.26 15.65
C GLY A 152 6.69 -3.28 16.43
N SER A 153 6.38 -2.09 15.92
CA SER A 153 5.65 -1.06 16.67
C SER A 153 4.14 -1.31 16.80
N GLY A 154 3.59 -2.26 16.08
CA GLY A 154 2.15 -2.56 16.07
C GLY A 154 1.23 -1.44 15.52
N LYS A 155 1.76 -0.22 15.37
CA LYS A 155 1.05 0.95 14.85
C LYS A 155 1.62 1.33 13.49
N HIS A 156 1.08 0.74 12.43
CA HIS A 156 1.45 1.11 11.07
C HIS A 156 0.60 2.28 10.57
N PRO A 157 1.18 3.22 9.80
CA PRO A 157 0.41 4.29 9.17
C PRO A 157 -0.73 3.71 8.34
N ALA A 158 -1.93 4.27 8.47
CA ALA A 158 -3.08 3.83 7.69
C ALA A 158 -2.82 3.93 6.18
N ALA A 159 -2.00 4.90 5.75
CA ALA A 159 -1.58 5.10 4.37
C ALA A 159 -0.78 3.91 3.81
N ALA A 160 -0.02 3.19 4.64
CA ALA A 160 0.76 2.02 4.20
C ALA A 160 -0.08 0.73 4.06
N ARG A 161 -1.34 0.74 4.52
CA ARG A 161 -2.21 -0.43 4.48
C ARG A 161 -2.84 -0.63 3.11
N LEU A 162 -2.75 -1.84 2.55
CA LEU A 162 -3.45 -2.21 1.33
C LEU A 162 -4.97 -2.28 1.56
N ASN A 163 -5.71 -1.58 0.71
CA ASN A 163 -7.16 -1.50 0.78
C ASN A 163 -7.82 -2.48 -0.22
N PRO A 164 -8.92 -3.15 0.15
CA PRO A 164 -9.63 -4.02 -0.77
C PRO A 164 -10.38 -3.20 -1.84
N VAL A 165 -10.34 -3.67 -3.06
CA VAL A 165 -11.08 -3.08 -4.20
C VAL A 165 -12.57 -3.38 -4.09
N SER A 166 -12.93 -4.62 -3.69
CA SER A 166 -14.32 -5.05 -3.62
C SER A 166 -15.06 -4.46 -2.40
N ARG A 167 -16.28 -3.99 -2.64
CA ARG A 167 -17.22 -3.56 -1.60
C ARG A 167 -18.15 -4.70 -1.13
N GLY A 168 -17.75 -5.96 -1.32
CA GLY A 168 -18.62 -7.13 -1.07
C GLY A 168 -19.33 -7.10 0.28
N ALA A 169 -18.66 -6.70 1.36
CA ALA A 169 -19.28 -6.58 2.68
C ALA A 169 -20.41 -5.54 2.74
N GLN A 170 -20.31 -4.43 1.99
CA GLN A 170 -21.35 -3.39 1.96
C GLN A 170 -22.62 -3.87 1.25
N PHE A 171 -22.50 -4.65 0.18
CA PHE A 171 -23.66 -5.21 -0.52
C PHE A 171 -24.41 -6.23 0.35
N ILE A 172 -23.69 -7.06 1.10
CA ILE A 172 -24.30 -8.02 2.03
C ILE A 172 -25.09 -7.26 3.12
N THR A 173 -24.50 -6.22 3.70
CA THR A 173 -25.15 -5.41 4.75
C THR A 173 -26.40 -4.71 4.21
N VAL A 174 -26.33 -4.08 3.03
CA VAL A 174 -27.47 -3.41 2.40
C VAL A 174 -28.56 -4.41 2.06
N SER A 175 -28.23 -5.56 1.49
CA SER A 175 -29.18 -6.63 1.18
C SER A 175 -29.88 -7.16 2.44
N LEU A 176 -29.16 -7.31 3.54
CA LEU A 176 -29.69 -7.75 4.81
C LEU A 176 -30.66 -6.71 5.40
N ILE A 177 -30.35 -5.42 5.32
CA ILE A 177 -31.24 -4.35 5.75
C ILE A 177 -32.53 -4.32 4.93
N ILE A 178 -32.42 -4.45 3.60
CA ILE A 178 -33.59 -4.51 2.71
C ILE A 178 -34.46 -5.73 3.04
N ALA A 179 -33.86 -6.89 3.29
CA ALA A 179 -34.59 -8.10 3.67
C ALA A 179 -35.32 -7.94 5.02
N LEU A 180 -34.68 -7.31 6.02
CA LEU A 180 -35.31 -7.03 7.32
C LEU A 180 -36.45 -6.03 7.21
N LEU A 181 -36.31 -4.99 6.43
CA LEU A 181 -37.37 -4.01 6.18
C LEU A 181 -38.56 -4.66 5.45
N GLY A 182 -38.31 -5.53 4.47
CA GLY A 182 -39.33 -6.30 3.77
C GLY A 182 -40.08 -7.26 4.70
N ALA A 183 -39.37 -7.95 5.57
CA ALA A 183 -39.99 -8.85 6.57
C ALA A 183 -40.85 -8.07 7.59
N ALA A 184 -40.36 -6.93 8.06
CA ALA A 184 -41.12 -6.04 8.97
C ALA A 184 -42.41 -5.51 8.32
N TRP A 185 -42.29 -5.07 7.05
CA TRP A 185 -43.47 -4.61 6.28
C TRP A 185 -44.50 -5.72 6.07
N TYR A 186 -44.05 -6.93 5.70
CA TYR A 186 -44.94 -8.07 5.51
C TYR A 186 -45.60 -8.51 6.82
N GLY A 187 -44.86 -8.53 7.92
CA GLY A 187 -45.36 -8.83 9.25
C GLY A 187 -46.39 -7.82 9.72
N TRP A 188 -46.18 -6.53 9.44
CA TRP A 188 -47.15 -5.46 9.73
C TRP A 188 -48.48 -5.66 8.96
N GLN A 189 -48.41 -5.92 7.64
CA GLN A 189 -49.60 -6.19 6.84
C GLN A 189 -50.36 -7.44 7.31
N TYR A 190 -49.63 -8.50 7.69
CA TYR A 190 -50.24 -9.71 8.22
C TYR A 190 -50.97 -9.42 9.55
N TYR A 191 -50.33 -8.67 10.43
CA TYR A 191 -50.92 -8.26 11.71
C TYR A 191 -52.19 -7.41 11.55
N GLU A 192 -52.21 -6.47 10.62
CA GLU A 192 -53.42 -5.67 10.34
C GLU A 192 -54.57 -6.50 9.80
N ARG A 193 -54.31 -7.45 8.90
CA ARG A 193 -55.31 -8.38 8.40
C ARG A 193 -55.90 -9.25 9.53
N TRP A 194 -55.01 -9.80 10.36
CA TRP A 194 -55.42 -10.63 11.50
C TRP A 194 -56.32 -9.82 12.49
N LYS A 195 -55.97 -8.56 12.76
CA LYS A 195 -56.75 -7.69 13.63
C LYS A 195 -58.12 -7.35 13.06
N THR A 196 -58.25 -7.18 11.75
CA THR A 196 -59.53 -6.91 11.10
C THR A 196 -60.44 -8.16 11.07
N GLU A 197 -59.88 -9.35 10.94
CA GLU A 197 -60.65 -10.61 11.01
C GLU A 197 -61.17 -10.92 12.41
N GLN A 198 -60.50 -10.45 13.48
CA GLN A 198 -61.02 -10.63 14.86
C GLN A 198 -62.06 -9.61 15.28
N ALA A 199 -62.21 -8.52 14.54
CA ALA A 199 -63.15 -7.44 14.82
C ALA A 199 -64.50 -7.57 14.07
N ALA A 200 -64.62 -8.59 13.19
CA ALA A 200 -65.81 -8.92 12.43
C ALA A 200 -66.52 -10.11 13.06
#